data_a9dc730d1ebbad63d769f1438849d279
#
_entry.id   a9dc730d1ebbad63d769f1438849d279
#
_cell.length_a   1.000
_cell.length_b   1.000
_cell.length_c   1.000
_cell.angle_alpha   90.00
_cell.angle_beta   90.00
_cell.angle_gamma   90.00
#
_symmetry.space_group_name_H-M   'P 1'
#
loop_
_entity.id
_entity.type
_entity.pdbx_description
1 polymer ?
#
loop_
_entity_poly.entity_id
_entity_poly.type
_entity_poly.pdbx_seq_one_letter_code
_entity_poly.pdbx_strand_id
1 'polypeptide(L)'
;MVMFIERGIRGGLSQCSHRHAQANNKYMESYDPSKPSSYLMYYDVNNLYGWAMCQPLPYAEFRWVNDISNFDVNAIALDSSKGYVLEVDLEYPQHLHDAHADLPFCPARDKPPGKRQDKLLATLYDKKRYVIHYRNLQQCTRYGLRIIKVHRVLEFAQSPWLRDYIELNTRFRAAAKNDFEKNLYKLMNNAVFGKTMKNVRNHVDVKLLTKWNGRYGAEAMIAKPNFHSRSIFSENLIAIEMRELEVKFNKPIYVGMCILDISKVYLYEFHHEYMLPSYRDKCKVLYMDTDSLIYHIECEDVYETLKHDIARFDTSDYASNNVYGIPLANKKVPVLMKDENNGAIMTEFVGLRAKMYALKVDGKKVTKKVKGVKTNVIARTITFDDYIQCLEGHIEMTRDQSRIQLLHPEDSKVPRFHRKNIKLRNKKR
;
A
#
# COMPACT_ATOMS: atom_id res chain seq x y z
N MET A 1 -1.11 -21.90 15.11
CA MET A 1 -1.93 -20.69 14.86
C MET A 1 -1.09 -19.53 14.35
N VAL A 2 -0.04 -19.05 15.03
CA VAL A 2 0.79 -17.89 14.59
C VAL A 2 1.31 -18.06 13.15
N MET A 3 1.98 -19.17 12.83
CA MET A 3 2.49 -19.44 11.47
C MET A 3 1.37 -19.52 10.40
N PHE A 4 0.17 -19.89 10.78
CA PHE A 4 -0.99 -19.88 9.90
C PHE A 4 -1.37 -18.43 9.54
N ILE A 5 -1.51 -17.59 10.55
CA ILE A 5 -1.82 -16.16 10.35
C ILE A 5 -0.71 -15.44 9.57
N GLU A 6 0.57 -15.71 9.85
CA GLU A 6 1.70 -15.12 9.12
C GLU A 6 1.61 -15.36 7.60
N ARG A 7 1.13 -16.52 7.17
CA ARG A 7 0.93 -16.83 5.74
C ARG A 7 -0.18 -15.98 5.11
N GLY A 8 -1.16 -15.54 5.90
CA GLY A 8 -2.23 -14.63 5.48
C GLY A 8 -1.80 -13.16 5.41
N ILE A 9 -0.67 -12.78 6.02
CA ILE A 9 -0.23 -11.39 6.04
C ILE A 9 0.27 -10.95 4.66
N ARG A 10 -0.52 -10.12 4.01
CA ARG A 10 -0.20 -9.49 2.72
C ARG A 10 -0.39 -7.99 2.86
N GLY A 11 0.71 -7.25 2.85
CA GLY A 11 0.70 -5.78 2.93
C GLY A 11 -0.01 -5.11 1.76
N GLY A 12 0.14 -3.80 1.65
CA GLY A 12 -0.41 -3.05 0.53
C GLY A 12 0.16 -3.53 -0.80
N LEU A 13 -0.72 -3.73 -1.78
CA LEU A 13 -0.36 -4.01 -3.15
C LEU A 13 0.06 -2.70 -3.83
N SER A 14 1.08 -2.75 -4.66
CA SER A 14 1.45 -1.65 -5.55
C SER A 14 1.78 -2.23 -6.92
N GLN A 15 1.03 -1.83 -7.93
CA GLN A 15 1.23 -2.29 -9.31
C GLN A 15 1.03 -1.15 -10.31
N CYS A 16 1.57 -1.36 -11.51
CA CYS A 16 1.37 -0.51 -12.67
C CYS A 16 0.74 -1.40 -13.75
N SER A 17 -0.58 -1.28 -13.92
CA SER A 17 -1.36 -2.13 -14.85
C SER A 17 -1.22 -1.60 -16.26
N HIS A 18 -1.42 -0.30 -16.47
CA HIS A 18 -1.15 0.38 -17.72
C HIS A 18 -0.04 1.41 -17.53
N ARG A 19 0.82 1.57 -18.53
CA ARG A 19 2.10 2.25 -18.33
C ARG A 19 2.14 3.68 -18.79
N HIS A 20 1.26 4.07 -19.71
CA HIS A 20 1.20 5.42 -20.25
C HIS A 20 -0.22 5.78 -20.62
N ALA A 21 -0.62 7.00 -20.33
CA ALA A 21 -1.87 7.58 -20.79
C ALA A 21 -1.77 9.10 -20.79
N GLN A 22 -2.49 9.72 -21.74
CA GLN A 22 -2.68 11.16 -21.85
C GLN A 22 -4.17 11.47 -21.77
N ALA A 23 -4.51 12.55 -21.08
CA ALA A 23 -5.88 13.06 -21.03
C ALA A 23 -6.20 13.85 -22.31
N ASN A 24 -7.47 13.88 -22.66
CA ASN A 24 -8.01 14.73 -23.72
C ASN A 24 -9.41 15.18 -23.33
N ASN A 25 -9.59 16.36 -22.78
CA ASN A 25 -10.90 16.83 -22.35
C ASN A 25 -11.07 18.34 -22.50
N LYS A 26 -12.32 18.79 -22.50
CA LYS A 26 -12.71 20.19 -22.73
C LYS A 26 -12.11 21.23 -21.76
N TYR A 27 -11.51 20.80 -20.66
CA TYR A 27 -10.89 21.68 -19.69
C TYR A 27 -9.40 21.91 -19.95
N MET A 28 -8.83 21.29 -20.97
CA MET A 28 -7.43 21.41 -21.36
C MET A 28 -7.25 22.38 -22.52
N GLU A 29 -6.20 23.20 -22.51
CA GLU A 29 -5.83 24.02 -23.66
C GLU A 29 -5.52 23.20 -24.91
N SER A 30 -4.97 22.00 -24.72
CA SER A 30 -4.63 21.07 -25.81
C SER A 30 -5.77 20.14 -26.23
N TYR A 31 -7.01 20.46 -25.86
CA TYR A 31 -8.17 19.63 -26.19
C TYR A 31 -8.36 19.45 -27.69
N ASP A 32 -8.47 18.20 -28.12
CA ASP A 32 -8.75 17.81 -29.51
C ASP A 32 -10.15 17.18 -29.58
N PRO A 33 -11.17 17.90 -30.07
CA PRO A 33 -12.53 17.41 -30.13
C PRO A 33 -12.74 16.27 -31.14
N SER A 34 -11.76 15.99 -32.02
CA SER A 34 -11.81 14.86 -32.96
C SER A 34 -11.50 13.52 -32.29
N LYS A 35 -10.95 13.54 -31.06
CA LYS A 35 -10.62 12.35 -30.28
C LYS A 35 -11.62 12.13 -29.14
N PRO A 36 -11.76 10.89 -28.65
CA PRO A 36 -12.57 10.62 -27.47
C PRO A 36 -12.17 11.49 -26.28
N SER A 37 -13.16 12.01 -25.57
CA SER A 37 -12.92 12.75 -24.33
C SER A 37 -12.45 11.77 -23.26
N SER A 38 -11.33 12.10 -22.60
CA SER A 38 -10.72 11.24 -21.57
C SER A 38 -10.10 12.04 -20.43
N TYR A 39 -10.13 11.44 -19.26
CA TYR A 39 -9.67 12.02 -18.00
C TYR A 39 -8.68 11.10 -17.31
N LEU A 40 -7.71 11.69 -16.62
CA LEU A 40 -6.83 10.99 -15.71
C LEU A 40 -7.19 11.40 -14.28
N MET A 41 -7.67 10.44 -13.48
CA MET A 41 -8.12 10.70 -12.10
C MET A 41 -7.24 9.96 -11.11
N TYR A 42 -6.79 10.68 -10.07
CA TYR A 42 -5.97 10.10 -9.01
C TYR A 42 -6.73 10.14 -7.69
N TYR A 43 -7.31 9.02 -7.31
CA TYR A 43 -8.07 8.87 -6.09
C TYR A 43 -7.24 8.22 -4.98
N ASP A 44 -7.34 8.76 -3.76
CA ASP A 44 -6.79 8.20 -2.53
C ASP A 44 -7.90 8.02 -1.50
N VAL A 45 -7.90 6.88 -0.81
CA VAL A 45 -8.94 6.59 0.19
C VAL A 45 -8.62 7.28 1.49
N ASN A 46 -9.49 8.15 1.95
CA ASN A 46 -9.35 8.79 3.25
C ASN A 46 -9.28 7.75 4.39
N ASN A 47 -8.12 7.68 5.07
CA ASN A 47 -7.92 6.89 6.28
C ASN A 47 -8.36 5.42 6.18
N LEU A 48 -8.01 4.74 5.08
CA LEU A 48 -8.43 3.35 4.78
C LEU A 48 -8.17 2.37 5.95
N TYR A 49 -6.97 2.37 6.52
CA TYR A 49 -6.66 1.49 7.66
C TYR A 49 -7.40 1.91 8.94
N GLY A 50 -7.65 3.20 9.15
CA GLY A 50 -8.48 3.67 10.25
C GLY A 50 -9.89 3.13 10.16
N TRP A 51 -10.50 3.18 8.98
CA TRP A 51 -11.81 2.58 8.75
C TRP A 51 -11.81 1.06 8.96
N ALA A 52 -10.82 0.35 8.45
CA ALA A 52 -10.70 -1.09 8.65
C ALA A 52 -10.56 -1.44 10.14
N MET A 53 -9.92 -0.59 10.95
CA MET A 53 -9.84 -0.73 12.39
C MET A 53 -11.18 -0.48 13.11
N CYS A 54 -12.12 0.22 12.51
CA CYS A 54 -13.47 0.40 13.03
C CYS A 54 -14.43 -0.76 12.71
N GLN A 55 -14.01 -1.73 11.89
CA GLN A 55 -14.81 -2.91 11.57
C GLN A 55 -14.72 -3.96 12.69
N PRO A 56 -15.60 -4.98 12.71
CA PRO A 56 -15.43 -6.12 13.59
C PRO A 56 -14.07 -6.78 13.40
N LEU A 57 -13.28 -6.83 14.48
CA LEU A 57 -11.92 -7.39 14.50
C LEU A 57 -11.81 -8.44 15.60
N PRO A 58 -10.94 -9.46 15.42
CA PRO A 58 -10.77 -10.53 16.38
C PRO A 58 -10.24 -10.02 17.73
N TYR A 59 -10.77 -10.53 18.84
CA TYR A 59 -10.28 -10.23 20.17
C TYR A 59 -10.08 -11.46 21.06
N ALA A 60 -10.83 -12.57 20.85
CA ALA A 60 -10.77 -13.76 21.70
C ALA A 60 -11.30 -15.04 21.02
N GLU A 61 -11.35 -16.13 21.76
CA GLU A 61 -12.02 -17.41 21.42
C GLU A 61 -11.49 -18.05 20.13
N PHE A 62 -10.19 -18.00 19.92
CA PHE A 62 -9.57 -18.62 18.75
C PHE A 62 -9.60 -20.14 18.82
N ARG A 63 -10.30 -20.77 17.87
CA ARG A 63 -10.39 -22.23 17.77
C ARG A 63 -10.42 -22.71 16.33
N TRP A 64 -9.87 -23.88 16.11
CA TRP A 64 -10.02 -24.57 14.83
C TRP A 64 -11.43 -25.16 14.72
N VAL A 65 -12.06 -25.00 13.57
CA VAL A 65 -13.33 -25.67 13.27
C VAL A 65 -13.00 -27.10 12.87
N ASN A 66 -13.55 -28.07 13.61
CA ASN A 66 -13.24 -29.49 13.42
C ASN A 66 -13.95 -30.07 12.18
N ASP A 67 -15.23 -29.75 12.01
CA ASP A 67 -16.00 -30.17 10.83
C ASP A 67 -16.17 -28.97 9.88
N ILE A 68 -15.53 -29.07 8.73
CA ILE A 68 -15.55 -28.07 7.66
C ILE A 68 -16.33 -28.57 6.43
N SER A 69 -16.94 -29.74 6.48
CA SER A 69 -17.57 -30.38 5.32
C SER A 69 -18.71 -29.56 4.73
N ASN A 70 -19.47 -28.87 5.60
CA ASN A 70 -20.60 -28.03 5.24
C ASN A 70 -20.36 -26.55 5.52
N PHE A 71 -19.09 -26.12 5.60
CA PHE A 71 -18.76 -24.73 5.90
C PHE A 71 -19.03 -23.85 4.68
N ASP A 72 -20.05 -23.01 4.79
CA ASP A 72 -20.38 -21.99 3.77
C ASP A 72 -19.95 -20.60 4.24
N VAL A 73 -18.93 -20.05 3.60
CA VAL A 73 -18.43 -18.71 3.89
C VAL A 73 -19.44 -17.61 3.55
N ASN A 74 -20.31 -17.84 2.56
CA ASN A 74 -21.28 -16.85 2.10
C ASN A 74 -22.49 -16.73 3.04
N ALA A 75 -22.71 -17.72 3.89
CA ALA A 75 -23.77 -17.67 4.92
C ALA A 75 -23.42 -16.79 6.14
N ILE A 76 -22.16 -16.30 6.24
CA ILE A 76 -21.71 -15.50 7.38
C ILE A 76 -22.15 -14.04 7.17
N ALA A 77 -22.95 -13.52 8.09
CA ALA A 77 -23.38 -12.12 8.08
C ALA A 77 -22.21 -11.16 8.37
N LEU A 78 -22.27 -9.94 7.83
CA LEU A 78 -21.22 -8.92 8.00
C LEU A 78 -21.11 -8.43 9.46
N ASP A 79 -22.20 -8.47 10.21
CA ASP A 79 -22.31 -8.09 11.63
C ASP A 79 -22.17 -9.27 12.59
N SER A 80 -21.84 -10.47 12.07
CA SER A 80 -21.64 -11.66 12.90
C SER A 80 -20.66 -11.40 14.04
N SER A 81 -20.99 -11.87 15.25
CA SER A 81 -20.10 -11.85 16.41
C SER A 81 -18.90 -12.82 16.26
N LYS A 82 -18.95 -13.71 15.27
CA LYS A 82 -17.89 -14.64 14.92
C LYS A 82 -17.29 -14.29 13.58
N GLY A 83 -15.96 -14.31 13.52
CA GLY A 83 -15.19 -14.13 12.31
C GLY A 83 -14.34 -15.35 12.01
N TYR A 84 -13.82 -15.43 10.77
CA TYR A 84 -13.09 -16.61 10.29
C TYR A 84 -11.89 -16.21 9.44
N VAL A 85 -10.81 -16.98 9.57
CA VAL A 85 -9.70 -17.01 8.62
C VAL A 85 -9.61 -18.42 8.06
N LEU A 86 -9.61 -18.53 6.73
CA LEU A 86 -9.65 -19.81 6.03
C LEU A 86 -8.35 -20.07 5.26
N GLU A 87 -7.97 -21.31 5.14
CA GLU A 87 -6.97 -21.79 4.19
C GLU A 87 -7.70 -22.53 3.08
N VAL A 88 -7.65 -21.99 1.86
CA VAL A 88 -8.44 -22.48 0.72
C VAL A 88 -7.57 -22.68 -0.53
N ASP A 89 -8.03 -23.58 -1.41
CA ASP A 89 -7.63 -23.58 -2.81
C ASP A 89 -8.70 -22.86 -3.62
N LEU A 90 -8.28 -21.89 -4.43
CA LEU A 90 -9.15 -21.09 -5.29
C LEU A 90 -8.81 -21.32 -6.75
N GLU A 91 -9.80 -21.59 -7.56
CA GLU A 91 -9.73 -21.51 -9.02
C GLU A 91 -9.96 -20.07 -9.45
N TYR A 92 -9.17 -19.61 -10.39
CA TYR A 92 -9.37 -18.32 -11.07
C TYR A 92 -9.84 -18.59 -12.52
N PRO A 93 -11.16 -18.65 -12.80
CA PRO A 93 -11.69 -19.06 -14.09
C PRO A 93 -11.20 -18.16 -15.23
N GLN A 94 -10.83 -18.77 -16.36
CA GLN A 94 -10.24 -18.08 -17.50
C GLN A 94 -11.13 -16.96 -18.05
N HIS A 95 -12.46 -17.11 -18.03
CA HIS A 95 -13.39 -16.10 -18.52
C HIS A 95 -13.40 -14.80 -17.70
N LEU A 96 -12.84 -14.79 -16.49
CA LEU A 96 -12.71 -13.60 -15.64
C LEU A 96 -11.41 -12.83 -15.92
N HIS A 97 -10.46 -13.42 -16.65
CA HIS A 97 -9.11 -12.86 -16.77
C HIS A 97 -9.11 -11.47 -17.40
N ASP A 98 -9.90 -11.25 -18.44
CA ASP A 98 -9.96 -9.94 -19.10
C ASP A 98 -10.64 -8.89 -18.22
N ALA A 99 -11.73 -9.25 -17.54
CA ALA A 99 -12.45 -8.34 -16.65
C ALA A 99 -11.63 -7.97 -15.39
N HIS A 100 -10.77 -8.86 -14.92
CA HIS A 100 -9.97 -8.65 -13.72
C HIS A 100 -8.50 -8.29 -14.01
N ALA A 101 -8.10 -8.10 -15.28
CA ALA A 101 -6.71 -7.88 -15.67
C ALA A 101 -6.07 -6.66 -14.99
N ASP A 102 -6.83 -5.60 -14.77
CA ASP A 102 -6.35 -4.36 -14.18
C ASP A 102 -6.15 -4.46 -12.67
N LEU A 103 -7.01 -5.21 -11.98
CA LEU A 103 -6.98 -5.39 -10.53
C LEU A 103 -7.35 -6.84 -10.13
N PRO A 104 -6.45 -7.82 -10.35
CA PRO A 104 -6.68 -9.21 -9.99
C PRO A 104 -6.89 -9.43 -8.48
N PHE A 105 -7.86 -10.25 -8.13
CA PHE A 105 -8.12 -10.67 -6.74
C PHE A 105 -7.02 -11.57 -6.18
N CYS A 106 -6.96 -11.68 -4.86
CA CYS A 106 -6.08 -12.61 -4.15
C CYS A 106 -4.60 -12.44 -4.50
N PRO A 107 -3.98 -11.24 -4.29
CA PRO A 107 -2.55 -11.05 -4.55
C PRO A 107 -1.71 -12.03 -3.74
N ALA A 108 -0.72 -12.65 -4.37
CA ALA A 108 0.12 -13.68 -3.79
C ALA A 108 1.59 -13.24 -3.72
N ARG A 109 2.34 -13.80 -2.76
CA ARG A 109 3.79 -13.63 -2.72
C ARG A 109 4.42 -14.62 -3.67
N ASP A 110 5.15 -14.09 -4.65
CA ASP A 110 5.84 -14.88 -5.64
C ASP A 110 7.09 -14.14 -6.14
N LYS A 111 7.95 -14.86 -6.84
CA LYS A 111 9.17 -14.32 -7.45
C LYS A 111 8.86 -13.73 -8.82
N PRO A 112 8.95 -12.39 -8.98
CA PRO A 112 8.84 -11.83 -10.33
C PRO A 112 9.90 -12.42 -11.26
N PRO A 113 9.62 -12.59 -12.56
CA PRO A 113 10.58 -13.12 -13.54
C PRO A 113 11.94 -12.44 -13.41
N GLY A 114 13.01 -13.23 -13.35
CA GLY A 114 14.40 -12.77 -13.21
C GLY A 114 14.74 -12.13 -11.84
N LYS A 115 13.96 -12.36 -10.78
CA LYS A 115 14.26 -11.88 -9.42
C LYS A 115 14.39 -13.04 -8.43
N ARG A 116 15.28 -12.82 -7.42
CA ARG A 116 15.51 -13.79 -6.34
C ARG A 116 14.59 -13.58 -5.12
N GLN A 117 14.00 -12.38 -4.99
CA GLN A 117 13.18 -12.01 -3.82
C GLN A 117 11.71 -12.06 -4.15
N ASP A 118 10.92 -12.64 -3.23
CA ASP A 118 9.47 -12.64 -3.31
C ASP A 118 8.92 -11.21 -3.19
N LYS A 119 7.86 -10.95 -3.95
CA LYS A 119 7.07 -9.73 -3.89
C LYS A 119 5.59 -10.06 -3.86
N LEU A 120 4.79 -9.15 -3.36
CA LEU A 120 3.35 -9.24 -3.51
C LEU A 120 2.99 -8.89 -4.97
N LEU A 121 2.37 -9.83 -5.65
CA LEU A 121 1.96 -9.73 -7.05
C LEU A 121 0.46 -10.01 -7.17
N ALA A 122 -0.25 -9.22 -7.94
CA ALA A 122 -1.59 -9.57 -8.39
C ALA A 122 -1.45 -10.44 -9.66
N THR A 123 -2.00 -11.63 -9.60
CA THR A 123 -1.93 -12.63 -10.68
C THR A 123 -3.28 -13.28 -10.87
N LEU A 124 -3.57 -13.69 -12.10
CA LEU A 124 -4.80 -14.38 -12.50
C LEU A 124 -4.69 -15.92 -12.38
N TYR A 125 -3.64 -16.42 -11.74
CA TYR A 125 -3.45 -17.86 -11.51
C TYR A 125 -4.28 -18.36 -10.35
N ASP A 126 -4.58 -19.65 -10.35
CA ASP A 126 -5.16 -20.37 -9.21
C ASP A 126 -4.33 -20.15 -7.95
N LYS A 127 -5.00 -20.18 -6.79
CA LYS A 127 -4.34 -20.02 -5.50
C LYS A 127 -4.40 -21.33 -4.73
N LYS A 128 -3.25 -21.82 -4.27
CA LYS A 128 -3.15 -23.03 -3.46
C LYS A 128 -2.83 -22.69 -2.01
N ARG A 129 -3.55 -23.33 -1.08
CA ARG A 129 -3.40 -23.10 0.36
C ARG A 129 -3.37 -21.64 0.77
N TYR A 130 -4.25 -20.85 0.16
CA TYR A 130 -4.32 -19.42 0.34
C TYR A 130 -5.03 -19.10 1.66
N VAL A 131 -4.35 -18.38 2.57
CA VAL A 131 -4.92 -17.98 3.86
C VAL A 131 -5.56 -16.62 3.69
N ILE A 132 -6.86 -16.51 4.00
CA ILE A 132 -7.67 -15.32 3.68
C ILE A 132 -8.74 -15.10 4.77
N HIS A 133 -9.05 -13.82 5.03
CA HIS A 133 -10.17 -13.42 5.89
C HIS A 133 -11.50 -13.69 5.19
N TYR A 134 -12.52 -14.15 5.93
CA TYR A 134 -13.80 -14.56 5.35
C TYR A 134 -14.47 -13.48 4.49
N ARG A 135 -14.45 -12.20 4.89
CA ARG A 135 -15.05 -11.11 4.10
C ARG A 135 -14.37 -10.90 2.75
N ASN A 136 -13.05 -11.06 2.70
CA ASN A 136 -12.31 -10.98 1.46
C ASN A 136 -12.60 -12.21 0.58
N LEU A 137 -12.78 -13.40 1.17
CA LEU A 137 -13.16 -14.58 0.43
C LEU A 137 -14.59 -14.48 -0.13
N GLN A 138 -15.54 -13.96 0.65
CA GLN A 138 -16.90 -13.66 0.17
C GLN A 138 -16.89 -12.72 -1.03
N GLN A 139 -16.05 -11.68 -0.99
CA GLN A 139 -15.88 -10.80 -2.16
C GLN A 139 -15.34 -11.58 -3.36
N CYS A 140 -14.26 -12.36 -3.19
CA CYS A 140 -13.70 -13.15 -4.28
C CYS A 140 -14.72 -14.10 -4.92
N THR A 141 -15.54 -14.78 -4.12
CA THR A 141 -16.59 -15.68 -4.64
C THR A 141 -17.71 -14.92 -5.34
N ARG A 142 -18.11 -13.75 -4.84
CA ARG A 142 -19.09 -12.87 -5.49
C ARG A 142 -18.63 -12.47 -6.90
N TYR A 143 -17.32 -12.28 -7.08
CA TYR A 143 -16.71 -11.94 -8.38
C TYR A 143 -16.26 -13.16 -9.19
N GLY A 144 -16.77 -14.35 -8.85
CA GLY A 144 -16.69 -15.55 -9.69
C GLY A 144 -15.49 -16.45 -9.44
N LEU A 145 -14.59 -16.17 -8.50
CA LEU A 145 -13.59 -17.13 -8.09
C LEU A 145 -14.28 -18.32 -7.40
N ARG A 146 -13.78 -19.53 -7.64
CA ARG A 146 -14.37 -20.75 -7.10
C ARG A 146 -13.53 -21.34 -5.99
N ILE A 147 -14.17 -21.66 -4.87
CA ILE A 147 -13.52 -22.43 -3.79
C ILE A 147 -13.49 -23.89 -4.21
N ILE A 148 -12.29 -24.42 -4.48
CA ILE A 148 -12.10 -25.84 -4.84
C ILE A 148 -11.97 -26.70 -3.59
N LYS A 149 -11.29 -26.16 -2.56
CA LYS A 149 -11.09 -26.90 -1.31
C LYS A 149 -10.91 -25.94 -0.14
N VAL A 150 -11.57 -26.26 0.96
CA VAL A 150 -11.29 -25.68 2.27
C VAL A 150 -10.39 -26.65 3.03
N HIS A 151 -9.21 -26.20 3.47
CA HIS A 151 -8.26 -27.04 4.20
C HIS A 151 -8.39 -26.88 5.71
N ARG A 152 -8.54 -25.63 6.17
CA ARG A 152 -8.66 -25.30 7.59
C ARG A 152 -9.45 -24.01 7.77
N VAL A 153 -10.19 -23.95 8.87
CA VAL A 153 -10.95 -22.78 9.27
C VAL A 153 -10.60 -22.44 10.71
N LEU A 154 -10.12 -21.22 10.94
CA LEU A 154 -9.89 -20.64 12.26
C LEU A 154 -11.05 -19.71 12.58
N GLU A 155 -11.83 -20.04 13.61
CA GLU A 155 -12.92 -19.21 14.16
C GLU A 155 -12.37 -18.32 15.28
N PHE A 156 -12.95 -17.15 15.45
CA PHE A 156 -12.67 -16.22 16.56
C PHE A 156 -13.91 -15.36 16.89
N ALA A 157 -13.99 -14.88 18.12
CA ALA A 157 -14.92 -13.83 18.50
C ALA A 157 -14.42 -12.48 17.96
N GLN A 158 -15.34 -11.68 17.40
CA GLN A 158 -15.04 -10.36 16.85
C GLN A 158 -16.03 -9.29 17.28
N SER A 159 -15.55 -8.05 17.38
CA SER A 159 -16.36 -6.87 17.62
C SER A 159 -15.60 -5.61 17.14
N PRO A 160 -16.26 -4.46 16.97
CA PRO A 160 -15.61 -3.22 16.56
C PRO A 160 -14.92 -2.49 17.72
N TRP A 161 -14.14 -3.20 18.53
CA TRP A 161 -13.56 -2.73 19.81
C TRP A 161 -12.55 -1.58 19.67
N LEU A 162 -12.00 -1.33 18.47
CA LEU A 162 -11.12 -0.18 18.22
C LEU A 162 -11.85 1.06 17.72
N ARG A 163 -13.14 0.98 17.40
CA ARG A 163 -13.91 2.05 16.77
C ARG A 163 -13.84 3.36 17.55
N ASP A 164 -14.19 3.34 18.81
CA ASP A 164 -14.26 4.55 19.64
C ASP A 164 -12.91 5.27 19.72
N TYR A 165 -11.81 4.52 19.82
CA TYR A 165 -10.47 5.09 19.84
C TYR A 165 -10.10 5.75 18.51
N ILE A 166 -10.38 5.08 17.39
CA ILE A 166 -10.06 5.59 16.04
C ILE A 166 -10.91 6.81 15.72
N GLU A 167 -12.20 6.78 16.03
CA GLU A 167 -13.12 7.90 15.81
C GLU A 167 -12.76 9.11 16.67
N LEU A 168 -12.38 8.91 17.94
CA LEU A 168 -11.91 9.98 18.82
C LEU A 168 -10.71 10.71 18.22
N ASN A 169 -9.67 9.97 17.81
CA ASN A 169 -8.48 10.56 17.20
C ASN A 169 -8.79 11.21 15.84
N THR A 170 -9.73 10.67 15.08
CA THR A 170 -10.17 11.25 13.80
C THR A 170 -10.87 12.59 14.01
N ARG A 171 -11.75 12.69 15.04
CA ARG A 171 -12.40 13.96 15.43
C ARG A 171 -11.38 15.00 15.87
N PHE A 172 -10.43 14.63 16.74
CA PHE A 172 -9.36 15.54 17.17
C PHE A 172 -8.49 16.00 16.00
N ARG A 173 -8.17 15.10 15.07
CA ARG A 173 -7.43 15.46 13.86
C ARG A 173 -8.20 16.43 12.98
N ALA A 174 -9.51 16.28 12.86
CA ALA A 174 -10.35 17.19 12.09
C ALA A 174 -10.43 18.58 12.73
N ALA A 175 -10.45 18.66 14.06
CA ALA A 175 -10.50 19.89 14.85
C ALA A 175 -9.12 20.53 15.08
N ALA A 176 -8.03 19.86 14.73
CA ALA A 176 -6.65 20.31 14.98
C ALA A 176 -6.34 21.65 14.31
N LYS A 177 -5.74 22.55 15.07
CA LYS A 177 -5.46 23.94 14.66
C LYS A 177 -4.11 24.10 13.95
N ASN A 178 -3.20 23.14 14.11
CA ASN A 178 -1.86 23.19 13.53
C ASN A 178 -1.44 21.83 12.99
N ASP A 179 -0.34 21.80 12.22
CA ASP A 179 0.14 20.58 11.57
C ASP A 179 0.75 19.57 12.55
N PHE A 180 1.26 20.02 13.70
CA PHE A 180 1.77 19.12 14.73
C PHE A 180 0.62 18.27 15.30
N GLU A 181 -0.48 18.89 15.72
CA GLU A 181 -1.66 18.16 16.23
C GLU A 181 -2.26 17.22 15.17
N LYS A 182 -2.40 17.70 13.93
CA LYS A 182 -2.87 16.85 12.81
C LYS A 182 -2.01 15.61 12.62
N ASN A 183 -0.68 15.77 12.68
CA ASN A 183 0.26 14.67 12.51
C ASN A 183 0.28 13.77 13.75
N LEU A 184 0.12 14.30 14.96
CA LEU A 184 0.03 13.53 16.19
C LEU A 184 -1.15 12.56 16.16
N TYR A 185 -2.36 13.04 15.87
CA TYR A 185 -3.55 12.18 15.82
C TYR A 185 -3.50 11.19 14.65
N LYS A 186 -2.92 11.58 13.52
CA LYS A 186 -2.61 10.64 12.43
C LYS A 186 -1.67 9.53 12.89
N LEU A 187 -0.63 9.88 13.63
CA LEU A 187 0.33 8.91 14.18
C LEU A 187 -0.34 7.98 15.19
N MET A 188 -1.19 8.50 16.07
CA MET A 188 -1.91 7.70 17.06
C MET A 188 -2.75 6.60 16.40
N ASN A 189 -3.50 6.92 15.35
CA ASN A 189 -4.25 5.92 14.60
C ASN A 189 -3.33 4.91 13.89
N ASN A 190 -2.34 5.37 13.16
CA ASN A 190 -1.45 4.49 12.39
C ASN A 190 -0.58 3.61 13.28
N ALA A 191 -0.21 4.07 14.48
CA ALA A 191 0.62 3.33 15.42
C ALA A 191 -0.08 2.06 15.93
N VAL A 192 -1.40 2.03 16.04
CA VAL A 192 -2.15 0.82 16.42
C VAL A 192 -1.85 -0.30 15.42
N PHE A 193 -2.11 -0.07 14.15
CA PHE A 193 -1.79 -1.04 13.10
C PHE A 193 -0.29 -1.39 13.08
N GLY A 194 0.59 -0.38 13.11
CA GLY A 194 2.04 -0.58 13.09
C GLY A 194 2.55 -1.45 14.24
N LYS A 195 1.95 -1.35 15.42
CA LYS A 195 2.32 -2.16 16.58
C LYS A 195 1.83 -3.60 16.49
N THR A 196 0.63 -3.83 15.93
CA THR A 196 0.13 -5.20 15.68
C THR A 196 1.01 -5.95 14.69
N MET A 197 1.58 -5.24 13.71
CA MET A 197 2.36 -5.81 12.60
C MET A 197 3.89 -5.75 12.82
N LYS A 198 4.35 -5.40 14.04
CA LYS A 198 5.79 -5.37 14.34
C LYS A 198 6.42 -6.74 14.10
N ASN A 199 7.41 -6.80 13.19
CA ASN A 199 8.16 -8.03 12.94
C ASN A 199 9.08 -8.33 14.12
N VAL A 200 8.69 -9.31 14.95
CA VAL A 200 9.45 -9.72 16.13
C VAL A 200 10.65 -10.60 15.81
N ARG A 201 10.67 -11.26 14.63
CA ARG A 201 11.79 -12.13 14.21
C ARG A 201 13.05 -11.32 13.86
N ASN A 202 12.86 -10.12 13.32
CA ASN A 202 13.95 -9.23 12.91
C ASN A 202 14.20 -8.10 13.93
N HIS A 203 13.79 -8.31 15.17
CA HIS A 203 14.10 -7.36 16.23
C HIS A 203 15.60 -7.39 16.54
N VAL A 204 16.21 -6.22 16.60
CA VAL A 204 17.61 -6.04 16.98
C VAL A 204 17.70 -5.26 18.29
N ASP A 205 18.60 -5.67 19.16
CA ASP A 205 18.97 -4.94 20.36
C ASP A 205 20.27 -4.17 20.07
N VAL A 206 20.20 -2.85 20.06
CA VAL A 206 21.37 -2.00 19.84
C VAL A 206 21.80 -1.36 21.14
N LYS A 207 23.04 -1.63 21.56
CA LYS A 207 23.66 -1.03 22.74
C LYS A 207 24.69 -0.01 22.31
N LEU A 208 24.53 1.21 22.80
CA LEU A 208 25.52 2.26 22.66
C LEU A 208 26.46 2.19 23.83
N LEU A 209 27.75 2.03 23.56
CA LEU A 209 28.80 1.85 24.57
C LEU A 209 29.88 2.91 24.40
N THR A 210 30.39 3.38 25.52
CA THR A 210 31.46 4.41 25.58
C THR A 210 32.83 3.85 25.97
N LYS A 211 32.91 2.54 26.25
CA LYS A 211 34.14 1.87 26.67
C LYS A 211 34.34 0.58 25.90
N TRP A 212 35.59 0.26 25.58
CA TRP A 212 35.97 -0.99 24.95
C TRP A 212 36.09 -2.12 25.95
N ASN A 213 36.81 -1.89 27.03
CA ASN A 213 37.20 -2.90 28.00
C ASN A 213 36.22 -3.01 29.17
N GLY A 214 36.30 -4.13 29.89
CA GLY A 214 35.55 -4.40 31.12
C GLY A 214 34.25 -5.18 30.85
N ARG A 215 33.61 -5.59 31.96
CA ARG A 215 32.43 -6.48 31.97
C ARG A 215 31.26 -5.98 31.09
N TYR A 216 31.11 -4.69 30.94
CA TYR A 216 30.04 -4.05 30.15
C TYR A 216 30.59 -3.30 28.94
N GLY A 217 31.85 -3.52 28.57
CA GLY A 217 32.48 -2.92 27.41
C GLY A 217 32.12 -3.59 26.08
N ALA A 218 32.60 -3.00 25.01
CA ALA A 218 32.32 -3.48 23.67
C ALA A 218 32.87 -4.89 23.43
N GLU A 219 34.08 -5.20 23.93
CA GLU A 219 34.69 -6.54 23.80
C GLU A 219 33.84 -7.63 24.44
N ALA A 220 33.33 -7.37 25.66
CA ALA A 220 32.45 -8.32 26.34
C ALA A 220 31.14 -8.54 25.64
N MET A 221 30.60 -7.54 24.89
CA MET A 221 29.41 -7.69 24.08
C MET A 221 29.68 -8.40 22.75
N ILE A 222 30.83 -8.15 22.13
CA ILE A 222 31.27 -8.81 20.91
C ILE A 222 31.52 -10.30 21.14
N ALA A 223 32.02 -10.68 22.31
CA ALA A 223 32.27 -12.07 22.70
C ALA A 223 30.97 -12.89 22.92
N LYS A 224 29.80 -12.26 23.01
CA LYS A 224 28.53 -12.98 23.20
C LYS A 224 28.08 -13.73 21.97
N PRO A 225 27.48 -14.93 22.09
CA PRO A 225 27.06 -15.75 20.95
C PRO A 225 25.98 -15.11 20.08
N ASN A 226 25.25 -14.13 20.60
CA ASN A 226 24.22 -13.39 19.88
C ASN A 226 24.72 -12.06 19.28
N PHE A 227 26.03 -11.82 19.28
CA PHE A 227 26.62 -10.69 18.55
C PHE A 227 26.32 -10.78 17.05
N HIS A 228 25.91 -9.66 16.45
CA HIS A 228 25.63 -9.58 15.03
C HIS A 228 26.61 -8.66 14.28
N SER A 229 26.70 -7.41 14.73
CA SER A 229 27.55 -6.42 14.07
C SER A 229 27.94 -5.29 15.03
N ARG A 230 28.94 -4.50 14.62
CA ARG A 230 29.34 -3.29 15.32
C ARG A 230 29.45 -2.11 14.38
N SER A 231 29.22 -0.92 14.90
CA SER A 231 29.50 0.35 14.23
C SER A 231 30.25 1.26 15.18
N ILE A 232 31.42 1.73 14.76
CA ILE A 232 32.27 2.61 15.57
C ILE A 232 32.03 4.03 15.05
N PHE A 233 31.55 4.91 15.91
CA PHE A 233 31.29 6.32 15.57
C PHE A 233 32.44 7.23 15.98
N SER A 234 33.07 6.93 17.11
CA SER A 234 34.27 7.60 17.62
C SER A 234 35.00 6.64 18.55
N GLU A 235 36.18 7.05 19.05
CA GLU A 235 36.97 6.27 20.01
C GLU A 235 36.15 5.85 21.22
N ASN A 236 35.25 6.72 21.69
CA ASN A 236 34.41 6.50 22.87
C ASN A 236 32.92 6.37 22.57
N LEU A 237 32.54 5.96 21.34
CA LEU A 237 31.16 5.71 21.01
C LEU A 237 31.01 4.58 19.98
N ILE A 238 30.53 3.45 20.49
CA ILE A 238 30.41 2.21 19.73
C ILE A 238 28.96 1.72 19.83
N ALA A 239 28.33 1.39 18.70
CA ALA A 239 27.07 0.67 18.68
C ALA A 239 27.34 -0.82 18.46
N ILE A 240 26.83 -1.65 19.33
CA ILE A 240 26.84 -3.11 19.22
C ILE A 240 25.44 -3.57 18.94
N GLU A 241 25.26 -4.24 17.82
CA GLU A 241 23.99 -4.88 17.42
C GLU A 241 23.99 -6.34 17.87
N MET A 242 23.01 -6.69 18.67
CA MET A 242 22.81 -8.04 19.21
C MET A 242 21.54 -8.63 18.61
N ARG A 243 21.54 -9.93 18.29
CA ARG A 243 20.30 -10.67 17.97
C ARG A 243 19.64 -11.15 19.24
N GLU A 244 18.31 -11.14 19.24
CA GLU A 244 17.57 -11.82 20.30
C GLU A 244 17.73 -13.34 20.15
N LEU A 245 18.06 -14.01 21.26
CA LEU A 245 18.19 -15.48 21.31
C LEU A 245 16.82 -16.15 21.34
N GLU A 246 15.82 -15.45 21.87
CA GLU A 246 14.44 -15.93 21.99
C GLU A 246 13.48 -14.97 21.29
N VAL A 247 12.67 -15.49 20.38
CA VAL A 247 11.64 -14.71 19.67
C VAL A 247 10.30 -14.90 20.37
N LYS A 248 9.77 -13.82 20.98
CA LYS A 248 8.46 -13.81 21.64
C LYS A 248 7.38 -13.35 20.67
N PHE A 249 6.47 -14.26 20.29
CA PHE A 249 5.32 -13.95 19.44
C PHE A 249 4.19 -13.29 20.23
N ASN A 250 4.45 -12.10 20.77
CA ASN A 250 3.55 -11.33 21.65
C ASN A 250 2.83 -10.19 20.93
N LYS A 251 2.81 -10.18 19.60
CA LYS A 251 2.07 -9.19 18.82
C LYS A 251 0.77 -9.80 18.29
N PRO A 252 -0.35 -9.06 18.35
CA PRO A 252 -1.64 -9.52 17.83
C PRO A 252 -1.68 -9.42 16.30
N ILE A 253 -0.82 -10.18 15.61
CA ILE A 253 -0.68 -10.16 14.15
C ILE A 253 -1.98 -10.54 13.43
N TYR A 254 -2.86 -11.27 14.09
CA TYR A 254 -4.19 -11.62 13.59
C TYR A 254 -5.07 -10.37 13.37
N VAL A 255 -4.98 -9.36 14.25
CA VAL A 255 -5.67 -8.08 14.07
C VAL A 255 -5.13 -7.38 12.82
N GLY A 256 -3.81 -7.27 12.70
CA GLY A 256 -3.18 -6.62 11.55
C GLY A 256 -3.47 -7.34 10.23
N MET A 257 -3.51 -8.68 10.23
CA MET A 257 -3.90 -9.47 9.04
C MET A 257 -5.34 -9.16 8.61
N CYS A 258 -6.29 -9.11 9.57
CA CYS A 258 -7.68 -8.78 9.27
C CYS A 258 -7.82 -7.35 8.74
N ILE A 259 -7.13 -6.37 9.33
CA ILE A 259 -7.11 -4.98 8.84
C ILE A 259 -6.66 -4.91 7.38
N LEU A 260 -5.57 -5.62 7.03
CA LEU A 260 -5.05 -5.66 5.66
C LEU A 260 -6.04 -6.28 4.66
N ASP A 261 -6.73 -7.34 5.04
CA ASP A 261 -7.68 -7.99 4.14
C ASP A 261 -8.99 -7.17 4.01
N ILE A 262 -9.52 -6.63 5.10
CA ILE A 262 -10.70 -5.75 5.09
C ILE A 262 -10.43 -4.47 4.27
N SER A 263 -9.24 -3.90 4.38
CA SER A 263 -8.83 -2.73 3.56
C SER A 263 -8.88 -3.03 2.06
N LYS A 264 -8.45 -4.24 1.66
CA LYS A 264 -8.53 -4.66 0.25
C LYS A 264 -9.97 -4.79 -0.23
N VAL A 265 -10.86 -5.35 0.60
CA VAL A 265 -12.28 -5.47 0.26
C VAL A 265 -12.83 -4.12 -0.19
N TYR A 266 -12.63 -3.05 0.59
CA TYR A 266 -13.14 -1.73 0.25
C TYR A 266 -12.57 -1.18 -1.08
N LEU A 267 -11.26 -1.33 -1.29
CA LEU A 267 -10.61 -0.81 -2.50
C LEU A 267 -11.10 -1.55 -3.76
N TYR A 268 -11.28 -2.87 -3.64
CA TYR A 268 -11.82 -3.70 -4.73
C TYR A 268 -13.30 -3.41 -4.99
N GLU A 269 -14.10 -3.14 -3.94
CA GLU A 269 -15.50 -2.67 -4.08
C GLU A 269 -15.56 -1.38 -4.87
N PHE A 270 -14.74 -0.39 -4.56
CA PHE A 270 -14.73 0.86 -5.31
C PHE A 270 -14.44 0.63 -6.80
N HIS A 271 -13.47 -0.22 -7.14
CA HIS A 271 -13.18 -0.51 -8.54
C HIS A 271 -14.26 -1.35 -9.20
N HIS A 272 -14.63 -2.49 -8.62
CA HIS A 272 -15.51 -3.46 -9.28
C HIS A 272 -17.01 -3.14 -9.15
N GLU A 273 -17.44 -2.47 -8.06
CA GLU A 273 -18.87 -2.17 -7.81
C GLU A 273 -19.25 -0.73 -8.18
N TYR A 274 -18.27 0.17 -8.33
CA TYR A 274 -18.56 1.56 -8.69
C TYR A 274 -17.92 1.95 -10.02
N MET A 275 -16.59 1.89 -10.16
CA MET A 275 -15.92 2.41 -11.35
C MET A 275 -16.24 1.59 -12.61
N LEU A 276 -16.15 0.26 -12.54
CA LEU A 276 -16.48 -0.58 -13.70
C LEU A 276 -17.95 -0.52 -14.12
N PRO A 277 -18.95 -0.57 -13.22
CA PRO A 277 -20.35 -0.38 -13.62
C PRO A 277 -20.63 1.00 -14.23
N SER A 278 -19.97 2.07 -13.72
CA SER A 278 -20.18 3.44 -14.19
C SER A 278 -19.58 3.69 -15.58
N TYR A 279 -18.41 3.11 -15.87
CA TYR A 279 -17.66 3.42 -17.09
C TYR A 279 -17.36 2.20 -17.98
N ARG A 280 -17.63 0.99 -17.50
CA ARG A 280 -17.41 -0.30 -18.21
C ARG A 280 -15.97 -0.45 -18.73
N ASP A 281 -15.80 -0.84 -19.99
CA ASP A 281 -14.53 -1.00 -20.70
C ASP A 281 -13.75 0.31 -20.91
N LYS A 282 -14.42 1.44 -20.71
CA LYS A 282 -13.85 2.80 -20.80
C LYS A 282 -13.09 3.24 -19.55
N CYS A 283 -13.02 2.40 -18.52
CA CYS A 283 -12.26 2.64 -17.29
C CYS A 283 -11.07 1.70 -17.18
N LYS A 284 -9.87 2.24 -17.14
CA LYS A 284 -8.61 1.47 -17.01
C LYS A 284 -7.84 1.91 -15.76
N VAL A 285 -7.41 0.95 -14.95
CA VAL A 285 -6.49 1.24 -13.84
C VAL A 285 -5.09 1.39 -14.40
N LEU A 286 -4.49 2.56 -14.31
CA LEU A 286 -3.10 2.80 -14.69
C LEU A 286 -2.15 2.34 -13.58
N TYR A 287 -2.45 2.74 -12.36
CA TYR A 287 -1.58 2.51 -11.21
C TYR A 287 -2.38 2.37 -9.92
N MET A 288 -1.86 1.53 -9.02
CA MET A 288 -2.40 1.33 -7.69
C MET A 288 -1.25 1.32 -6.66
N ASP A 289 -1.44 1.96 -5.50
CA ASP A 289 -0.54 1.85 -4.36
C ASP A 289 -1.28 1.83 -3.03
N THR A 290 -1.61 0.66 -2.57
CA THR A 290 -2.21 0.37 -1.24
C THR A 290 -3.62 0.94 -1.04
N ASP A 291 -3.76 2.25 -1.01
CA ASP A 291 -4.96 3.03 -0.72
C ASP A 291 -5.31 4.02 -1.84
N SER A 292 -4.56 4.02 -2.91
CA SER A 292 -4.76 4.94 -4.03
C SER A 292 -4.82 4.24 -5.38
N LEU A 293 -5.58 4.84 -6.29
CA LEU A 293 -5.83 4.36 -7.65
C LEU A 293 -5.71 5.51 -8.64
N ILE A 294 -4.97 5.30 -9.73
CA ILE A 294 -4.92 6.21 -10.86
C ILE A 294 -5.66 5.55 -12.02
N TYR A 295 -6.66 6.25 -12.54
CA TYR A 295 -7.51 5.79 -13.63
C TYR A 295 -7.31 6.61 -14.91
N HIS A 296 -7.46 5.94 -16.04
CA HIS A 296 -7.81 6.55 -17.32
C HIS A 296 -9.28 6.24 -17.59
N ILE A 297 -10.08 7.28 -17.81
CA ILE A 297 -11.54 7.17 -17.96
C ILE A 297 -11.94 7.90 -19.24
N GLU A 298 -12.59 7.18 -20.16
CA GLU A 298 -13.20 7.77 -21.35
C GLU A 298 -14.67 8.04 -21.06
N CYS A 299 -15.05 9.31 -20.98
CA CYS A 299 -16.42 9.74 -20.76
C CYS A 299 -16.59 11.19 -21.22
N GLU A 300 -17.82 11.65 -21.29
CA GLU A 300 -18.12 13.03 -21.68
C GLU A 300 -17.60 14.03 -20.65
N ASP A 301 -17.94 13.80 -19.36
CA ASP A 301 -17.45 14.62 -18.25
C ASP A 301 -17.42 13.83 -16.94
N VAL A 302 -16.22 13.55 -16.42
CA VAL A 302 -16.02 12.84 -15.16
C VAL A 302 -16.48 13.67 -13.95
N TYR A 303 -16.42 14.99 -14.05
CA TYR A 303 -16.79 15.87 -12.95
C TYR A 303 -18.30 15.96 -12.73
N GLU A 304 -19.11 15.76 -13.77
CA GLU A 304 -20.56 15.63 -13.60
C GLU A 304 -20.93 14.32 -12.86
N THR A 305 -20.26 13.22 -13.16
CA THR A 305 -20.43 11.96 -12.40
C THR A 305 -20.01 12.15 -10.93
N LEU A 306 -18.87 12.81 -10.68
CA LEU A 306 -18.36 13.07 -9.34
C LEU A 306 -19.32 13.99 -8.54
N LYS A 307 -19.94 14.96 -9.19
CA LYS A 307 -20.96 15.84 -8.61
C LYS A 307 -22.23 15.08 -8.25
N HIS A 308 -22.70 14.22 -9.15
CA HIS A 308 -23.87 13.37 -8.91
C HIS A 308 -23.65 12.43 -7.73
N ASP A 309 -22.47 11.81 -7.65
CA ASP A 309 -22.13 10.82 -6.64
C ASP A 309 -21.29 11.41 -5.47
N ILE A 310 -21.50 12.70 -5.18
CA ILE A 310 -20.72 13.47 -4.20
C ILE A 310 -20.59 12.79 -2.83
N ALA A 311 -21.56 11.97 -2.43
CA ALA A 311 -21.54 11.22 -1.18
C ALA A 311 -20.38 10.20 -1.09
N ARG A 312 -19.75 9.86 -2.21
CA ARG A 312 -18.61 8.92 -2.29
C ARG A 312 -17.25 9.62 -2.27
N PHE A 313 -17.23 10.95 -2.40
CA PHE A 313 -16.01 11.70 -2.62
C PHE A 313 -15.77 12.78 -1.56
N ASP A 314 -14.52 12.98 -1.22
CA ASP A 314 -14.04 14.13 -0.44
C ASP A 314 -13.55 15.21 -1.42
N THR A 315 -14.35 16.25 -1.60
CA THR A 315 -14.07 17.40 -2.47
C THR A 315 -13.72 18.66 -1.68
N SER A 316 -13.45 18.53 -0.39
CA SER A 316 -13.25 19.66 0.52
C SER A 316 -12.03 20.53 0.20
N ASP A 317 -11.06 20.02 -0.56
CA ASP A 317 -9.85 20.72 -0.93
C ASP A 317 -9.89 21.28 -2.39
N TYR A 318 -11.07 21.19 -3.06
CA TYR A 318 -11.29 21.88 -4.35
C TYR A 318 -11.29 23.41 -4.15
N ALA A 319 -11.00 24.14 -5.20
CA ALA A 319 -11.17 25.60 -5.17
C ALA A 319 -12.66 25.96 -5.04
N SER A 320 -12.98 26.97 -4.24
CA SER A 320 -14.38 27.40 -4.05
C SER A 320 -15.04 27.90 -5.34
N ASN A 321 -14.24 28.37 -6.28
CA ASN A 321 -14.64 28.83 -7.61
C ASN A 321 -14.23 27.85 -8.72
N ASN A 322 -14.20 26.54 -8.43
CA ASN A 322 -13.79 25.54 -9.41
C ASN A 322 -14.74 25.54 -10.63
N VAL A 323 -14.16 25.39 -11.81
CA VAL A 323 -14.87 25.46 -13.10
C VAL A 323 -15.89 24.33 -13.32
N TYR A 324 -15.84 23.31 -12.50
CA TYR A 324 -16.74 22.13 -12.56
C TYR A 324 -18.04 22.35 -11.79
N GLY A 325 -18.15 23.38 -10.96
CA GLY A 325 -19.28 23.61 -10.07
C GLY A 325 -19.47 22.52 -9.00
N ILE A 326 -18.37 21.88 -8.60
CA ILE A 326 -18.38 20.84 -7.56
C ILE A 326 -18.45 21.51 -6.18
N PRO A 327 -19.39 21.09 -5.30
CA PRO A 327 -19.48 21.61 -3.94
C PRO A 327 -18.29 21.13 -3.10
N LEU A 328 -17.86 21.94 -2.13
CA LEU A 328 -16.87 21.55 -1.13
C LEU A 328 -17.54 20.69 -0.06
N ALA A 329 -17.27 19.40 -0.06
CA ALA A 329 -17.96 18.43 0.78
C ALA A 329 -17.05 17.39 1.40
N ASN A 330 -17.55 16.75 2.47
CA ASN A 330 -17.06 15.50 3.03
C ASN A 330 -15.60 15.51 3.53
N LYS A 331 -15.15 16.62 4.10
CA LYS A 331 -13.77 16.82 4.55
C LYS A 331 -13.28 15.70 5.45
N LYS A 332 -12.32 14.92 4.94
CA LYS A 332 -11.63 13.84 5.67
C LYS A 332 -12.55 12.77 6.25
N VAL A 333 -13.73 12.60 5.69
CA VAL A 333 -14.61 11.48 6.06
C VAL A 333 -13.89 10.17 5.69
N PRO A 334 -13.74 9.22 6.63
CA PRO A 334 -13.09 7.95 6.35
C PRO A 334 -13.74 7.22 5.18
N VAL A 335 -12.96 6.50 4.41
CA VAL A 335 -13.28 5.71 3.21
C VAL A 335 -13.78 6.48 2.00
N LEU A 336 -14.07 7.76 2.09
CA LEU A 336 -14.39 8.50 0.88
C LEU A 336 -13.14 8.69 0.01
N MET A 337 -13.35 8.64 -1.29
CA MET A 337 -12.31 8.85 -2.28
C MET A 337 -12.00 10.32 -2.42
N LYS A 338 -10.74 10.68 -2.26
CA LYS A 338 -10.26 12.04 -2.46
C LYS A 338 -9.52 12.12 -3.79
N ASP A 339 -9.83 13.13 -4.60
CA ASP A 339 -8.98 13.49 -5.73
C ASP A 339 -7.69 14.15 -5.21
N GLU A 340 -6.56 13.47 -5.36
CA GLU A 340 -5.22 13.95 -4.93
C GLU A 340 -4.77 15.22 -5.69
N ASN A 341 -5.35 15.49 -6.83
CA ASN A 341 -5.07 16.70 -7.60
C ASN A 341 -5.94 17.90 -7.19
N ASN A 342 -6.98 17.67 -6.36
CA ASN A 342 -7.90 18.71 -5.88
C ASN A 342 -8.55 19.51 -7.03
N GLY A 343 -8.99 18.81 -8.08
CA GLY A 343 -9.58 19.40 -9.27
C GLY A 343 -8.59 19.95 -10.31
N ALA A 344 -7.28 19.90 -10.07
CA ALA A 344 -6.33 20.23 -11.12
C ALA A 344 -6.21 19.09 -12.13
N ILE A 345 -6.23 19.40 -13.42
CA ILE A 345 -6.25 18.40 -14.49
C ILE A 345 -4.92 17.64 -14.54
N MET A 346 -4.97 16.32 -14.38
CA MET A 346 -3.83 15.47 -14.71
C MET A 346 -3.81 15.27 -16.23
N THR A 347 -2.74 15.73 -16.87
CA THR A 347 -2.61 15.73 -18.32
C THR A 347 -1.92 14.47 -18.85
N GLU A 348 -0.97 13.91 -18.09
CA GLU A 348 -0.20 12.76 -18.54
C GLU A 348 0.33 11.91 -17.37
N PHE A 349 0.30 10.60 -17.54
CA PHE A 349 0.86 9.61 -16.61
C PHE A 349 1.83 8.69 -17.32
N VAL A 350 2.94 8.37 -16.67
CA VAL A 350 3.87 7.32 -17.11
C VAL A 350 4.37 6.48 -15.93
N GLY A 351 4.22 5.17 -16.04
CA GLY A 351 4.62 4.20 -15.03
C GLY A 351 5.57 3.14 -15.55
N LEU A 352 6.72 2.97 -14.92
CA LEU A 352 7.69 1.93 -15.28
C LEU A 352 7.48 0.65 -14.48
N ARG A 353 7.08 0.77 -13.24
CA ARG A 353 6.80 -0.33 -12.30
C ARG A 353 6.22 0.20 -10.98
N ALA A 354 5.84 -0.72 -10.09
CA ALA A 354 5.43 -0.39 -8.73
C ALA A 354 6.42 0.59 -8.05
N LYS A 355 5.90 1.69 -7.52
CA LYS A 355 6.63 2.79 -6.84
C LYS A 355 7.68 3.49 -7.73
N MET A 356 7.46 3.48 -9.05
CA MET A 356 8.29 4.17 -10.04
C MET A 356 7.40 4.68 -11.17
N TYR A 357 6.97 5.94 -11.04
CA TYR A 357 6.08 6.61 -12.00
C TYR A 357 6.29 8.13 -11.98
N ALA A 358 5.81 8.79 -13.01
CA ALA A 358 5.71 10.24 -13.07
C ALA A 358 4.34 10.66 -13.62
N LEU A 359 3.88 11.84 -13.21
CA LEU A 359 2.65 12.43 -13.70
C LEU A 359 2.80 13.94 -13.87
N LYS A 360 2.12 14.46 -14.88
CA LYS A 360 1.96 15.88 -15.13
C LYS A 360 0.56 16.32 -14.70
N VAL A 361 0.48 17.41 -13.98
CA VAL A 361 -0.76 18.06 -13.56
C VAL A 361 -0.68 19.52 -13.98
N ASP A 362 -1.73 20.02 -14.58
CA ASP A 362 -1.79 21.37 -15.07
C ASP A 362 -1.57 22.38 -13.93
N GLY A 363 -0.78 23.42 -14.19
CA GLY A 363 -0.39 24.44 -13.20
C GLY A 363 0.48 23.91 -12.04
N LYS A 364 0.90 22.64 -12.03
CA LYS A 364 1.72 22.05 -10.96
C LYS A 364 3.07 21.54 -11.47
N LYS A 365 4.05 21.45 -10.55
CA LYS A 365 5.33 20.79 -10.86
C LYS A 365 5.10 19.30 -11.09
N VAL A 366 5.82 18.74 -12.07
CA VAL A 366 5.81 17.33 -12.38
C VAL A 366 6.10 16.48 -11.13
N THR A 367 5.17 15.58 -10.80
CA THR A 367 5.36 14.62 -9.72
C THR A 367 6.16 13.43 -10.23
N LYS A 368 7.22 13.08 -9.52
CA LYS A 368 8.11 11.96 -9.88
C LYS A 368 8.36 11.09 -8.65
N LYS A 369 8.14 9.78 -8.77
CA LYS A 369 8.35 8.80 -7.70
C LYS A 369 9.34 7.73 -8.16
N VAL A 370 10.41 7.56 -7.39
CA VAL A 370 11.42 6.50 -7.61
C VAL A 370 11.78 5.88 -6.26
N LYS A 371 11.27 4.70 -5.99
CA LYS A 371 11.53 4.00 -4.72
C LYS A 371 13.02 3.78 -4.47
N GLY A 372 13.48 4.22 -3.31
CA GLY A 372 14.88 4.04 -2.87
C GLY A 372 15.84 5.12 -3.33
N VAL A 373 15.32 6.18 -3.95
CA VAL A 373 16.09 7.36 -4.38
C VAL A 373 15.73 8.55 -3.48
N LYS A 374 16.73 9.36 -3.14
CA LYS A 374 16.50 10.58 -2.35
C LYS A 374 15.70 11.59 -3.16
N THR A 375 14.75 12.26 -2.52
CA THR A 375 13.85 13.24 -3.17
C THR A 375 14.60 14.34 -3.90
N ASN A 376 15.69 14.86 -3.33
CA ASN A 376 16.51 15.90 -3.96
C ASN A 376 17.21 15.41 -5.24
N VAL A 377 17.61 14.14 -5.31
CA VAL A 377 18.19 13.55 -6.52
C VAL A 377 17.11 13.42 -7.59
N ILE A 378 15.92 12.91 -7.23
CA ILE A 378 14.79 12.81 -8.16
C ILE A 378 14.45 14.19 -8.72
N ALA A 379 14.35 15.21 -7.86
CA ALA A 379 13.98 16.57 -8.27
C ALA A 379 14.96 17.16 -9.28
N ARG A 380 16.28 16.93 -9.08
CA ARG A 380 17.35 17.59 -9.84
C ARG A 380 17.81 16.84 -11.09
N THR A 381 17.73 15.51 -11.10
CA THR A 381 18.43 14.68 -12.10
C THR A 381 17.52 13.78 -12.92
N ILE A 382 16.22 13.71 -12.60
CA ILE A 382 15.26 12.88 -13.30
C ILE A 382 14.14 13.76 -13.84
N THR A 383 13.87 13.66 -15.14
CA THR A 383 12.82 14.38 -15.83
C THR A 383 11.61 13.46 -16.09
N PHE A 384 10.49 14.01 -16.54
CA PHE A 384 9.37 13.20 -17.04
C PHE A 384 9.76 12.44 -18.30
N ASP A 385 10.50 13.08 -19.18
CA ASP A 385 10.94 12.46 -20.44
C ASP A 385 11.90 11.29 -20.25
N ASP A 386 12.68 11.27 -19.16
CA ASP A 386 13.47 10.09 -18.79
C ASP A 386 12.57 8.85 -18.58
N TYR A 387 11.34 9.02 -18.05
CA TYR A 387 10.39 7.90 -17.89
C TYR A 387 9.83 7.46 -19.25
N ILE A 388 9.47 8.41 -20.12
CA ILE A 388 8.99 8.12 -21.47
C ILE A 388 10.07 7.38 -22.26
N GLN A 389 11.29 7.89 -22.28
CA GLN A 389 12.42 7.25 -22.98
C GLN A 389 12.71 5.84 -22.44
N CYS A 390 12.64 5.64 -21.12
CA CYS A 390 12.79 4.30 -20.53
C CYS A 390 11.66 3.36 -20.91
N LEU A 391 10.45 3.87 -21.13
CA LEU A 391 9.28 3.08 -21.50
C LEU A 391 9.35 2.69 -22.98
N GLU A 392 9.49 3.66 -23.87
CA GLU A 392 9.44 3.49 -25.33
C GLU A 392 10.71 2.86 -25.89
N GLY A 393 11.86 3.36 -25.48
CA GLY A 393 13.16 2.83 -25.92
C GLY A 393 13.58 1.52 -25.24
N HIS A 394 12.78 1.03 -24.27
CA HIS A 394 13.14 -0.13 -23.44
C HIS A 394 14.55 -0.05 -22.82
N ILE A 395 15.05 1.17 -22.64
CA ILE A 395 16.40 1.45 -22.13
C ILE A 395 16.45 1.49 -20.61
N GLU A 396 17.65 1.33 -20.09
CA GLU A 396 17.94 1.46 -18.67
C GLU A 396 18.77 2.72 -18.44
N MET A 397 18.24 3.67 -17.67
CA MET A 397 18.98 4.86 -17.28
C MET A 397 19.53 4.72 -15.87
N THR A 398 20.74 5.21 -15.66
CA THR A 398 21.42 5.20 -14.37
C THR A 398 21.65 6.64 -13.88
N ARG A 399 21.45 6.87 -12.59
CA ARG A 399 21.79 8.13 -11.92
C ARG A 399 22.63 7.84 -10.69
N ASP A 400 23.59 8.69 -10.41
CA ASP A 400 24.45 8.59 -9.24
C ASP A 400 23.79 9.22 -8.02
N GLN A 401 23.88 8.53 -6.90
CA GLN A 401 23.46 9.04 -5.61
C GLN A 401 24.62 8.96 -4.63
N SER A 402 25.08 10.10 -4.15
CA SER A 402 26.11 10.19 -3.11
C SER A 402 25.54 9.90 -1.74
N ARG A 403 26.24 9.09 -0.95
CA ARG A 403 26.00 8.87 0.46
C ARG A 403 27.28 9.19 1.21
N ILE A 404 27.19 10.08 2.19
CA ILE A 404 28.28 10.31 3.13
C ILE A 404 28.27 9.13 4.11
N GLN A 405 29.35 8.38 4.18
CA GLN A 405 29.58 7.36 5.21
C GLN A 405 30.65 7.92 6.14
N LEU A 406 30.32 8.05 7.42
CA LEU A 406 31.31 8.34 8.46
C LEU A 406 32.14 7.05 8.63
N LEU A 407 33.41 7.14 8.34
CA LEU A 407 34.40 6.07 8.54
C LEU A 407 35.12 6.30 9.87
N HIS A 408 35.65 5.21 10.43
CA HIS A 408 36.52 5.27 11.61
C HIS A 408 37.72 6.20 11.34
N PRO A 409 38.19 7.00 12.33
CA PRO A 409 39.31 7.92 12.16
C PRO A 409 40.61 7.27 11.67
N GLU A 410 40.79 5.97 11.94
CA GLU A 410 41.97 5.21 11.49
C GLU A 410 41.91 4.77 10.01
N ASP A 411 40.69 4.74 9.40
CA ASP A 411 40.53 4.20 8.04
C ASP A 411 40.73 5.20 6.92
N SER A 412 40.61 6.49 7.17
CA SER A 412 41.08 7.57 6.29
C SER A 412 40.70 8.96 6.83
N LYS A 413 41.56 9.94 6.62
CA LYS A 413 41.33 11.35 6.90
C LYS A 413 40.36 12.02 5.87
N VAL A 414 39.75 11.26 4.97
CA VAL A 414 38.88 11.77 3.91
C VAL A 414 37.56 11.00 3.89
N PRO A 415 36.40 11.68 3.89
CA PRO A 415 35.10 11.03 3.73
C PRO A 415 35.04 10.29 2.40
N ARG A 416 34.79 8.98 2.41
CA ARG A 416 34.54 8.22 1.17
C ARG A 416 33.10 8.43 0.76
N PHE A 417 32.90 8.88 -0.48
CA PHE A 417 31.60 8.93 -1.12
C PHE A 417 31.30 7.57 -1.77
N HIS A 418 30.31 6.87 -1.25
CA HIS A 418 29.77 5.73 -1.98
C HIS A 418 28.75 6.20 -3.02
N ARG A 419 29.06 6.00 -4.30
CA ARG A 419 28.11 6.17 -5.39
C ARG A 419 27.21 4.94 -5.46
N LYS A 420 25.91 5.15 -5.34
CA LYS A 420 24.90 4.10 -5.58
C LYS A 420 24.25 4.37 -6.92
N ASN A 421 24.50 3.50 -7.87
CA ASN A 421 23.86 3.56 -9.18
C ASN A 421 22.36 3.26 -9.04
N ILE A 422 21.52 4.16 -9.53
CA ILE A 422 20.08 4.04 -9.55
C ILE A 422 19.67 3.70 -10.96
N LYS A 423 18.97 2.57 -11.10
CA LYS A 423 18.50 2.08 -12.38
C LYS A 423 17.03 2.37 -12.58
N LEU A 424 16.74 3.26 -13.53
CA LEU A 424 15.41 3.39 -14.12
C LEU A 424 15.29 2.29 -15.18
N ARG A 425 14.43 1.33 -14.99
CA ARG A 425 14.29 0.18 -15.90
C ARG A 425 12.83 -0.17 -16.09
N ASN A 426 12.42 -0.25 -17.35
CA ASN A 426 11.19 -0.89 -17.75
C ASN A 426 11.35 -2.41 -17.54
N LYS A 427 10.38 -3.06 -16.86
CA LYS A 427 10.33 -4.52 -16.78
C LYS A 427 9.20 -5.00 -17.69
N LYS A 428 9.54 -5.81 -18.67
CA LYS A 428 8.54 -6.60 -19.40
C LYS A 428 7.74 -7.44 -18.38
N ARG A 429 6.46 -7.57 -18.61
CA ARG A 429 5.54 -8.46 -17.86
C ARG A 429 5.98 -9.91 -17.95
#